data_d1987405d23e7be884900ac361260a47
#
_entry.id   d1987405d23e7be884900ac361260a47
#
_cell.length_a   1.000
_cell.length_b   1.000
_cell.length_c   1.000
_cell.angle_alpha   90.00
_cell.angle_beta   90.00
_cell.angle_gamma   90.00
#
_symmetry.space_group_name_H-M   'P 1'
#
loop_
_entity.id
_entity.type
_entity.pdbx_description
1 polymer ?
#
loop_
_entity_poly.entity_id
_entity_poly.type
_entity_poly.pdbx_seq_one_letter_code
_entity_poly.pdbx_strand_id
1 'polypeptide(L)'
;MTPDYSPARALLAAARRHPDRLSLVDAVTGEEWSVREAVDTVARLAAACEDAGIGEGTRIAVIGANSPWHYIAFVAASWLRAVTVPLSPRMPSAALASMCEQAGVS
;
A
#
# COMPACT_ATOMS: atom_id res chain seq x y z
N MET A 1 26.35 0.06 -0.35
CA MET A 1 25.01 -0.55 -0.37
C MET A 1 24.01 0.42 0.25
N THR A 2 22.97 0.73 -0.47
CA THR A 2 21.93 1.62 0.06
C THR A 2 21.10 0.85 1.08
N PRO A 3 20.87 1.40 2.29
CA PRO A 3 19.99 0.77 3.25
C PRO A 3 18.59 0.58 2.67
N ASP A 4 17.97 -0.54 2.99
CA ASP A 4 16.61 -0.81 2.55
C ASP A 4 15.62 -0.21 3.55
N TYR A 5 15.05 0.92 3.18
CA TYR A 5 14.06 1.64 3.97
C TYR A 5 12.63 1.38 3.48
N SER A 6 12.38 0.26 2.79
CA SER A 6 11.04 0.00 2.29
C SER A 6 10.03 -0.07 3.42
N PRO A 7 8.82 0.47 3.24
CA PRO A 7 7.75 0.37 4.24
C PRO A 7 7.42 -1.08 4.60
N ALA A 8 7.51 -2.00 3.66
CA ALA A 8 7.25 -3.42 3.91
C ALA A 8 8.25 -4.01 4.92
N ARG A 9 9.53 -3.71 4.77
CA ARG A 9 10.55 -4.18 5.71
C ARG A 9 10.38 -3.58 7.09
N ALA A 10 10.06 -2.30 7.16
CA ALA A 10 9.82 -1.62 8.42
C ALA A 10 8.65 -2.26 9.17
N LEU A 11 7.56 -2.57 8.47
CA LEU A 11 6.41 -3.21 9.06
C LEU A 11 6.72 -4.63 9.53
N LEU A 12 7.46 -5.42 8.75
CA LEU A 12 7.89 -6.75 9.13
C LEU A 12 8.77 -6.73 10.37
N ALA A 13 9.71 -5.79 10.46
CA ALA A 13 10.57 -5.65 11.62
C ALA A 13 9.76 -5.31 12.87
N ALA A 14 8.77 -4.43 12.75
CA ALA A 14 7.88 -4.10 13.86
C ALA A 14 7.06 -5.32 14.30
N ALA A 15 6.61 -6.15 13.36
CA ALA A 15 5.84 -7.34 13.67
C ALA A 15 6.64 -8.38 14.46
N ARG A 16 7.94 -8.47 14.21
CA ARG A 16 8.83 -9.37 14.96
C ARG A 16 9.04 -8.92 16.40
N ARG A 17 9.07 -7.60 16.63
CA ARG A 17 9.36 -7.02 17.95
C ARG A 17 8.10 -6.76 18.76
N HIS A 18 7.05 -6.27 18.13
CA HIS A 18 5.85 -5.79 18.81
C HIS A 18 4.58 -6.15 18.02
N PRO A 19 4.27 -7.45 17.86
CA PRO A 19 3.15 -7.88 17.00
C PRO A 19 1.78 -7.39 17.45
N ASP A 20 1.61 -7.19 18.75
CA ASP A 20 0.32 -6.80 19.30
C ASP A 20 0.16 -5.30 19.52
N ARG A 21 1.20 -4.52 19.14
CA ARG A 21 1.13 -3.06 19.26
C ARG A 21 0.14 -2.51 18.22
N LEU A 22 -0.57 -1.45 18.60
CA LEU A 22 -1.46 -0.73 17.70
C LEU A 22 -0.66 -0.14 16.53
N SER A 23 -1.09 -0.38 15.31
CA SER A 23 -0.44 0.12 14.10
C SER A 23 -1.26 1.19 13.40
N LEU A 24 -2.56 0.94 13.22
CA LEU A 24 -3.45 1.78 12.44
C LEU A 24 -4.78 1.94 13.15
N VAL A 25 -5.37 3.12 13.01
CA VAL A 25 -6.72 3.41 13.48
C VAL A 25 -7.49 4.07 12.34
N ASP A 26 -8.67 3.54 12.03
CA ASP A 26 -9.57 4.20 11.11
C ASP A 26 -10.30 5.33 11.85
N ALA A 27 -10.03 6.57 11.47
CA ALA A 27 -10.59 7.74 12.14
C ALA A 27 -12.11 7.85 11.98
N VAL A 28 -12.68 7.22 10.96
CA VAL A 28 -14.12 7.27 10.68
C VAL A 28 -14.87 6.19 11.45
N THR A 29 -14.38 4.95 11.41
CA THR A 29 -15.05 3.79 12.01
C THR A 29 -14.58 3.48 13.42
N GLY A 30 -13.39 3.96 13.80
CA GLY A 30 -12.75 3.60 15.06
C GLY A 30 -12.07 2.23 15.03
N GLU A 31 -12.08 1.53 13.89
CA GLU A 31 -11.44 0.21 13.78
C GLU A 31 -9.94 0.33 14.04
N GLU A 32 -9.43 -0.54 14.89
CA GLU A 32 -8.02 -0.60 15.25
C GLU A 32 -7.34 -1.83 14.66
N TRP A 33 -6.11 -1.64 14.20
CA TRP A 33 -5.31 -2.71 13.60
C TRP A 33 -4.02 -2.86 14.39
N SER A 34 -3.73 -4.07 14.84
CA SER A 34 -2.41 -4.39 15.39
C SER A 34 -1.38 -4.50 14.27
N VAL A 35 -0.10 -4.46 14.62
CA VAL A 35 0.99 -4.66 13.66
C VAL A 35 0.85 -6.01 12.97
N ARG A 36 0.50 -7.04 13.72
CA ARG A 36 0.29 -8.40 13.18
C ARG A 36 -0.83 -8.42 12.15
N GLU A 37 -1.95 -7.79 12.45
CA GLU A 37 -3.09 -7.70 11.53
C GLU A 37 -2.72 -6.93 10.26
N ALA A 38 -1.98 -5.84 10.40
CA ALA A 38 -1.51 -5.06 9.26
C ALA A 38 -0.60 -5.90 8.35
N VAL A 39 0.37 -6.61 8.92
CA VAL A 39 1.28 -7.48 8.15
C VAL A 39 0.51 -8.58 7.42
N ASP A 40 -0.42 -9.23 8.10
CA ASP A 40 -1.21 -10.31 7.51
C ASP A 40 -2.02 -9.79 6.31
N THR A 41 -2.66 -8.65 6.46
CA THR A 41 -3.45 -8.03 5.39
C THR A 41 -2.57 -7.60 4.22
N VAL A 42 -1.42 -6.98 4.50
CA VAL A 42 -0.44 -6.60 3.48
C VAL A 42 0.03 -7.82 2.70
N ALA A 43 0.36 -8.91 3.38
CA ALA A 43 0.83 -10.13 2.73
C ALA A 43 -0.24 -10.73 1.81
N ARG A 44 -1.49 -10.75 2.24
CA ARG A 44 -2.61 -11.24 1.43
C ARG A 44 -2.84 -10.36 0.20
N LEU A 45 -2.81 -9.06 0.36
CA LEU A 45 -2.98 -8.12 -0.75
C LEU A 45 -1.82 -8.25 -1.74
N ALA A 46 -0.59 -8.34 -1.24
CA ALA A 46 0.58 -8.52 -2.09
C ALA A 46 0.50 -9.81 -2.90
N ALA A 47 0.06 -10.92 -2.30
CA ALA A 47 -0.13 -12.18 -3.00
C ALA A 47 -1.17 -12.07 -4.11
N ALA A 48 -2.30 -11.42 -3.83
CA ALA A 48 -3.35 -11.20 -4.82
C ALA A 48 -2.86 -10.34 -5.99
N CYS A 49 -2.09 -9.29 -5.69
CA CYS A 49 -1.51 -8.43 -6.71
C CYS A 49 -0.48 -9.18 -7.57
N GLU A 50 0.35 -10.00 -6.95
CA GLU A 50 1.33 -10.82 -7.67
C GLU A 50 0.64 -11.78 -8.63
N ASP A 51 -0.44 -12.43 -8.18
CA ASP A 51 -1.26 -13.30 -9.03
C ASP A 51 -1.87 -12.55 -10.21
N ALA A 52 -2.13 -11.25 -10.05
CA ALA A 52 -2.64 -10.38 -11.11
C ALA A 52 -1.54 -9.85 -12.04
N GLY A 53 -0.29 -10.24 -11.84
CA GLY A 53 0.82 -9.85 -12.69
C GLY A 53 1.58 -8.59 -12.24
N ILE A 54 1.29 -8.08 -11.04
CA ILE A 54 2.00 -6.92 -10.49
C ILE A 54 3.32 -7.37 -9.88
N GLY A 55 4.40 -6.70 -10.26
CA GLY A 55 5.72 -7.02 -9.74
C GLY A 55 6.65 -5.81 -9.78
N GLU A 56 7.94 -6.08 -9.74
CA GLU A 56 8.97 -5.03 -9.71
C GLU A 56 8.82 -4.09 -10.90
N GLY A 57 8.79 -2.80 -10.63
CA GLY A 57 8.69 -1.77 -11.65
C GLY A 57 7.28 -1.51 -12.18
N THR A 58 6.30 -2.36 -11.86
CA THR A 58 4.92 -2.11 -12.26
C THR A 58 4.42 -0.82 -11.60
N ARG A 59 3.81 0.06 -12.37
CA ARG A 59 3.25 1.30 -11.86
C ARG A 59 1.75 1.13 -11.63
N ILE A 60 1.32 1.35 -10.40
CA ILE A 60 -0.08 1.20 -10.01
C ILE A 60 -0.62 2.49 -9.44
N ALA A 61 -1.80 2.89 -9.90
CA ALA A 61 -2.49 4.03 -9.33
C ALA A 61 -3.22 3.59 -8.06
N VAL A 62 -3.06 4.37 -7.00
CA VAL A 62 -3.81 4.19 -5.75
C VAL A 62 -4.74 5.38 -5.62
N ILE A 63 -6.03 5.12 -5.82
CA ILE A 63 -7.07 6.15 -5.79
C ILE A 63 -7.99 5.86 -4.62
N GLY A 64 -8.05 6.76 -3.67
CA GLY A 64 -8.90 6.57 -2.51
C GLY A 64 -8.73 7.66 -1.48
N ALA A 65 -9.67 7.71 -0.54
CA ALA A 65 -9.58 8.60 0.59
C ALA A 65 -8.52 8.09 1.57
N ASN A 66 -8.00 8.99 2.42
CA ASN A 66 -7.07 8.60 3.47
C ASN A 66 -7.76 7.64 4.44
N SER A 67 -7.25 6.41 4.49
CA SER A 67 -7.76 5.36 5.36
C SER A 67 -6.64 4.36 5.61
N PRO A 68 -6.81 3.43 6.57
CA PRO A 68 -5.85 2.34 6.75
C PRO A 68 -5.62 1.54 5.47
N TRP A 69 -6.64 1.37 4.63
CA TRP A 69 -6.52 0.64 3.37
C TRP A 69 -5.59 1.32 2.38
N HIS A 70 -5.52 2.65 2.38
CA HIS A 70 -4.59 3.39 1.54
C HIS A 70 -3.13 3.07 1.94
N TYR A 71 -2.87 3.05 3.24
CA TYR A 71 -1.56 2.66 3.77
C TYR A 71 -1.24 1.19 3.45
N ILE A 72 -2.20 0.29 3.64
CA ILE A 72 -2.04 -1.14 3.34
C ILE A 72 -1.68 -1.34 1.86
N ALA A 73 -2.37 -0.66 0.95
CA ALA A 73 -2.08 -0.73 -0.48
C ALA A 73 -0.66 -0.24 -0.80
N PHE A 74 -0.24 0.87 -0.20
CA PHE A 74 1.10 1.42 -0.37
C PHE A 74 2.17 0.44 0.10
N VAL A 75 2.00 -0.16 1.27
CA VAL A 75 2.96 -1.11 1.82
C VAL A 75 3.00 -2.40 0.99
N ALA A 76 1.84 -2.89 0.55
CA ALA A 76 1.78 -4.08 -0.32
C ALA A 76 2.51 -3.85 -1.64
N ALA A 77 2.36 -2.66 -2.25
CA ALA A 77 3.09 -2.30 -3.45
C ALA A 77 4.60 -2.28 -3.20
N SER A 78 5.04 -1.73 -2.08
CA SER A 78 6.46 -1.73 -1.72
C SER A 78 7.00 -3.14 -1.50
N TRP A 79 6.18 -4.05 -0.99
CA TRP A 79 6.52 -5.46 -0.82
C TRP A 79 6.89 -6.10 -2.17
N LEU A 80 6.15 -5.74 -3.22
CA LEU A 80 6.35 -6.25 -4.58
C LEU A 80 7.36 -5.42 -5.38
N ARG A 81 7.90 -4.37 -4.80
CA ARG A 81 8.77 -3.39 -5.49
C ARG A 81 8.07 -2.72 -6.67
N ALA A 82 6.76 -2.60 -6.58
CA ALA A 82 5.98 -1.84 -7.53
C ALA A 82 6.04 -0.35 -7.19
N VAL A 83 5.75 0.49 -8.18
CA VAL A 83 5.74 1.93 -8.03
C VAL A 83 4.30 2.40 -7.83
N THR A 84 4.02 3.09 -6.72
CA THR A 84 2.69 3.65 -6.48
C THR A 84 2.58 5.06 -7.03
N VAL A 85 1.44 5.33 -7.64
CA VAL A 85 1.07 6.66 -8.12
C VAL A 85 -0.19 7.07 -7.34
N PRO A 86 -0.05 7.80 -6.23
CA PRO A 86 -1.22 8.20 -5.44
C PRO A 86 -1.99 9.31 -6.16
N LEU A 87 -3.30 9.13 -6.28
CA LEU A 87 -4.18 10.09 -6.95
C LEU A 87 -5.39 10.38 -6.06
N SER A 88 -5.88 11.61 -6.13
CA SER A 88 -7.04 12.01 -5.35
C SER A 88 -8.34 11.49 -5.98
N PRO A 89 -9.25 10.89 -5.19
CA PRO A 89 -10.55 10.47 -5.69
C PRO A 89 -11.48 11.64 -6.02
N ARG A 90 -11.11 12.86 -5.63
CA ARG A 90 -11.87 14.08 -5.90
C ARG A 90 -11.62 14.63 -7.29
N MET A 91 -10.61 14.12 -8.00
CA MET A 91 -10.31 14.57 -9.36
C MET A 91 -11.34 14.02 -10.33
N PRO A 92 -11.69 14.79 -11.39
CA PRO A 92 -12.57 14.29 -12.46
C PRO A 92 -11.96 13.05 -13.13
N SER A 93 -12.83 12.14 -13.57
CA SER A 93 -12.38 10.87 -14.19
C SER A 93 -11.44 11.09 -15.38
N ALA A 94 -11.70 12.12 -16.20
CA ALA A 94 -10.84 12.43 -17.34
C ALA A 94 -9.43 12.86 -16.91
N ALA A 95 -9.33 13.64 -15.81
CA ALA A 95 -8.04 14.04 -15.27
C ALA A 95 -7.28 12.84 -14.68
N LEU A 96 -7.97 11.95 -13.97
CA LEU A 96 -7.38 10.74 -13.43
C LEU A 96 -6.84 9.85 -14.54
N ALA A 97 -7.62 9.64 -15.60
CA ALA A 97 -7.19 8.84 -16.74
C ALA A 97 -5.95 9.43 -17.41
N SER A 98 -5.92 10.75 -17.60
CA SER A 98 -4.77 11.44 -18.19
C SER A 98 -3.52 11.29 -17.33
N MET A 99 -3.64 11.44 -16.02
CA MET A 99 -2.51 11.30 -15.10
C MET A 99 -1.98 9.86 -15.06
N CYS A 100 -2.86 8.87 -15.08
CA CYS A 100 -2.47 7.46 -15.15
C CYS A 100 -1.68 7.17 -16.44
N GLU A 101 -2.15 7.70 -17.56
CA GLU A 101 -1.47 7.55 -18.85
C GLU A 101 -0.08 8.19 -18.83
N GLN A 102 0.03 9.42 -18.34
CA GLN A 102 1.31 10.12 -18.24
C GLN A 102 2.29 9.42 -17.31
N ALA A 103 1.81 8.85 -16.22
CA ALA A 103 2.63 8.12 -15.25
C ALA A 103 2.98 6.70 -15.69
N GLY A 104 2.41 6.22 -16.79
CA GLY A 104 2.66 4.86 -17.29
C GLY A 104 2.06 3.78 -16.41
N VAL A 105 0.90 4.05 -15.84
CA VAL A 105 0.18 3.06 -15.01
C VAL A 105 -0.29 1.90 -15.90
N SER A 106 -0.05 0.70 -15.42
CA SER A 106 -0.43 -0.53 -16.13
C SER A 106 -1.83 -1.00 -15.78
#